data_e2d73f967f2612a79a45331b3f67bace
#
_entry.id   e2d73f967f2612a79a45331b3f67bace
#
_cell.length_a   1.000
_cell.length_b   1.000
_cell.length_c   1.000
_cell.angle_alpha   90.00
_cell.angle_beta   90.00
_cell.angle_gamma   90.00
#
_symmetry.space_group_name_H-M   'P 1'
#
loop_
_entity.id
_entity.type
_entity.pdbx_description
1 polymer ?
#
loop_
_entity_poly.entity_id
_entity_poly.type
_entity_poly.pdbx_seq_one_letter_code
_entity_poly.pdbx_strand_id
1 'polypeptide(L)'
;MLSKKRNGWLWVVILFAVCAVVYGMLSSYPRELAVYSDELRYLDVARSLLQGRGLRVRNMPSDYQKILYPLCILPALLLKTTAAQITAIGWLNAVYMASAVFPAYALARAMGMNRRRTTFLVGVTAVLPTMSAASTFMSETVFLPLSLWQVYFFLRAMLAEPKARVGWCAAAGAFCYLLYLNKEVALYYLIAWVLVRAWVWWHDKASWRAELACNAALLGIFLVCFLLAKATLFRGLGNSYNQTGWLTAEQWRFLPFALVCDALFAVLAFWVFPVLLPLCGLHRPRRGSDARRTQLPLFLLLSLGIGVAVIAWSITVREDLGSPSPRQHTRYLEPLLTPLLAVTLDTLDEKLTKTRRRILAALTIAWGVLFVAVCRAIGAGAGDNTLLQWFDFVADRTDRLPVLGQGAWLAVWRAVIAVGVAVLGVLLVRHRGRRVLAGAALVLCVLCYAGEWRINRWTYEVPAGTAQQASALNDALAELDGRILFIPYGVRQRDSQLIETYVARDVYIVEYETLLQSGALADGVLDLTAEAVGPEYPGRAYTDLDAADWVLAADGVPVDTSALEKADAACPAGYVLYRNLDTQRVRFAVS
;
A
#
# COMPACT_ATOMS: atom_id res chain seq x y z
N MET A 1 41.80 -13.38 -14.75
CA MET A 1 41.04 -12.46 -13.87
C MET A 1 39.55 -12.28 -14.25
N LEU A 2 39.10 -12.74 -15.39
CA LEU A 2 37.72 -12.58 -15.89
C LEU A 2 36.70 -13.60 -15.32
N SER A 3 37.11 -14.75 -14.80
CA SER A 3 36.19 -15.79 -14.31
C SER A 3 35.57 -15.48 -12.92
N LYS A 4 36.23 -14.70 -12.06
CA LYS A 4 35.70 -14.33 -10.73
C LYS A 4 34.62 -13.26 -10.74
N LYS A 5 34.43 -12.50 -11.84
CA LYS A 5 33.36 -11.50 -11.98
C LYS A 5 32.02 -12.11 -12.39
N ARG A 6 32.01 -13.27 -13.03
CA ARG A 6 30.83 -13.85 -13.67
C ARG A 6 29.82 -14.44 -12.69
N ASN A 7 30.23 -14.86 -11.50
CA ASN A 7 29.34 -15.52 -10.51
C ASN A 7 28.80 -14.57 -9.42
N GLY A 8 29.07 -13.26 -9.53
CA GLY A 8 28.72 -12.29 -8.48
C GLY A 8 27.22 -12.01 -8.33
N TRP A 9 26.39 -12.32 -9.32
CA TRP A 9 24.96 -12.09 -9.34
C TRP A 9 24.12 -13.38 -9.30
N LEU A 10 24.74 -14.54 -9.60
CA LEU A 10 24.02 -15.82 -9.66
C LEU A 10 23.28 -16.14 -8.35
N TRP A 11 23.91 -15.86 -7.20
CA TRP A 11 23.27 -16.08 -5.90
C TRP A 11 22.03 -15.20 -5.69
N VAL A 12 21.95 -14.00 -6.32
CA VAL A 12 20.78 -13.13 -6.26
C VAL A 12 19.63 -13.74 -7.07
N VAL A 13 19.93 -14.35 -8.22
CA VAL A 13 18.91 -15.07 -9.02
C VAL A 13 18.41 -16.30 -8.28
N ILE A 14 19.31 -17.05 -7.63
CA ILE A 14 18.90 -18.19 -6.81
C ILE A 14 18.03 -17.73 -5.65
N LEU A 15 18.41 -16.66 -4.96
CA LEU A 15 17.61 -16.08 -3.88
C LEU A 15 16.25 -15.62 -4.37
N PHE A 16 16.21 -14.92 -5.52
CA PHE A 16 14.95 -14.53 -6.17
C PHE A 16 14.05 -15.75 -6.43
N ALA A 17 14.58 -16.81 -7.05
CA ALA A 17 13.82 -18.00 -7.34
C ALA A 17 13.29 -18.68 -6.07
N VAL A 18 14.13 -18.80 -5.03
CA VAL A 18 13.72 -19.34 -3.72
C VAL A 18 12.61 -18.50 -3.10
N CYS A 19 12.77 -17.16 -3.06
CA CYS A 19 11.75 -16.27 -2.52
C CYS A 19 10.45 -16.34 -3.32
N ALA A 20 10.51 -16.34 -4.65
CA ALA A 20 9.32 -16.46 -5.50
C ALA A 20 8.55 -17.76 -5.23
N VAL A 21 9.27 -18.89 -5.06
CA VAL A 21 8.63 -20.17 -4.73
C VAL A 21 8.04 -20.14 -3.31
N VAL A 22 8.81 -19.70 -2.31
CA VAL A 22 8.34 -19.67 -0.90
C VAL A 22 7.12 -18.78 -0.75
N TYR A 23 7.20 -17.54 -1.27
CA TYR A 23 6.05 -16.61 -1.20
C TYR A 23 4.89 -17.04 -2.08
N GLY A 24 5.14 -17.69 -3.24
CA GLY A 24 4.10 -18.29 -4.06
C GLY A 24 3.35 -19.41 -3.33
N MET A 25 4.06 -20.27 -2.60
CA MET A 25 3.45 -21.29 -1.76
C MET A 25 2.65 -20.69 -0.60
N LEU A 26 3.21 -19.66 0.07
CA LEU A 26 2.52 -18.97 1.16
C LEU A 26 1.27 -18.22 0.68
N SER A 27 1.33 -17.56 -0.48
CA SER A 27 0.18 -16.85 -1.06
C SER A 27 -0.88 -17.77 -1.66
N SER A 28 -0.55 -19.05 -1.91
CA SER A 28 -1.51 -20.05 -2.34
C SER A 28 -2.28 -20.70 -1.19
N TYR A 29 -1.86 -20.47 0.06
CA TYR A 29 -2.53 -21.01 1.24
C TYR A 29 -3.90 -20.35 1.50
N PRO A 30 -4.03 -19.01 1.41
CA PRO A 30 -5.34 -18.41 1.36
C PRO A 30 -5.93 -18.63 -0.05
N ARG A 31 -6.90 -19.50 -0.18
CA ARG A 31 -7.57 -19.75 -1.45
C ARG A 31 -8.60 -18.68 -1.82
N GLU A 32 -8.66 -17.59 -1.05
CA GLU A 32 -9.67 -16.56 -1.14
C GLU A 32 -9.05 -15.17 -0.94
N LEU A 33 -9.76 -14.14 -1.38
CA LEU A 33 -9.35 -12.76 -1.16
C LEU A 33 -9.43 -12.40 0.34
N ALA A 34 -8.52 -11.55 0.80
CA ALA A 34 -8.62 -10.92 2.12
C ALA A 34 -9.82 -9.95 2.22
N VAL A 35 -10.40 -9.61 1.08
CA VAL A 35 -11.57 -8.74 0.90
C VAL A 35 -11.33 -7.32 1.45
N TYR A 36 -10.18 -6.77 1.10
CA TYR A 36 -10.00 -5.32 1.17
C TYR A 36 -10.69 -4.68 -0.03
N SER A 37 -11.31 -3.53 0.15
CA SER A 37 -12.00 -2.80 -0.93
C SER A 37 -11.09 -2.52 -2.14
N ASP A 38 -9.80 -2.31 -1.91
CA ASP A 38 -8.82 -2.09 -2.97
C ASP A 38 -8.59 -3.35 -3.82
N GLU A 39 -8.66 -4.58 -3.24
CA GLU A 39 -8.47 -5.84 -3.99
C GLU A 39 -9.53 -5.98 -5.08
N LEU A 40 -10.79 -5.74 -4.72
CA LEU A 40 -11.91 -5.80 -5.66
C LEU A 40 -11.76 -4.74 -6.76
N ARG A 41 -11.40 -3.49 -6.39
CA ARG A 41 -11.17 -2.42 -7.37
C ARG A 41 -10.09 -2.77 -8.39
N TYR A 42 -8.98 -3.36 -7.95
CA TYR A 42 -7.92 -3.79 -8.85
C TYR A 42 -8.39 -4.91 -9.78
N LEU A 43 -9.15 -5.86 -9.25
CA LEU A 43 -9.69 -6.97 -10.03
C LEU A 43 -10.71 -6.48 -11.06
N ASP A 44 -11.62 -5.59 -10.68
CA ASP A 44 -12.63 -5.01 -11.57
C ASP A 44 -12.01 -4.22 -12.72
N VAL A 45 -11.04 -3.35 -12.39
CA VAL A 45 -10.32 -2.59 -13.42
C VAL A 45 -9.60 -3.53 -14.37
N ALA A 46 -8.94 -4.57 -13.85
CA ALA A 46 -8.24 -5.54 -14.68
C ALA A 46 -9.21 -6.34 -15.60
N ARG A 47 -10.31 -6.82 -15.06
CA ARG A 47 -11.37 -7.51 -15.83
C ARG A 47 -11.96 -6.61 -16.90
N SER A 48 -12.29 -5.37 -16.55
CA SER A 48 -12.87 -4.41 -17.48
C SER A 48 -11.91 -4.05 -18.63
N LEU A 49 -10.62 -3.89 -18.33
CA LEU A 49 -9.59 -3.69 -19.35
C LEU A 49 -9.45 -4.91 -20.27
N LEU A 50 -9.44 -6.12 -19.71
CA LEU A 50 -9.35 -7.35 -20.49
C LEU A 50 -10.56 -7.52 -21.44
N GLN A 51 -11.74 -7.08 -21.04
CA GLN A 51 -12.97 -7.11 -21.82
C GLN A 51 -13.09 -5.93 -22.82
N GLY A 52 -12.11 -5.01 -22.85
CA GLY A 52 -12.13 -3.85 -23.75
C GLY A 52 -13.14 -2.76 -23.37
N ARG A 53 -13.70 -2.81 -22.13
CA ARG A 53 -14.73 -1.87 -21.65
C ARG A 53 -14.16 -0.59 -21.03
N GLY A 54 -12.84 -0.42 -21.06
CA GLY A 54 -12.14 0.72 -20.45
C GLY A 54 -12.02 0.60 -18.94
N LEU A 55 -11.86 1.74 -18.25
CA LEU A 55 -11.70 1.76 -16.79
C LEU A 55 -13.06 1.74 -16.11
N ARG A 56 -13.38 0.64 -15.44
CA ARG A 56 -14.61 0.48 -14.68
C ARG A 56 -14.31 -0.13 -13.31
N VAL A 57 -15.07 0.28 -12.31
CA VAL A 57 -15.13 -0.31 -10.98
C VAL A 57 -16.59 -0.59 -10.69
N ARG A 58 -16.95 -1.81 -10.28
CA ARG A 58 -18.34 -2.23 -10.06
C ARG A 58 -19.26 -1.86 -11.24
N ASN A 59 -18.76 -2.11 -12.43
CA ASN A 59 -19.43 -1.80 -13.71
C ASN A 59 -19.65 -0.31 -14.03
N MET A 60 -19.23 0.61 -13.14
CA MET A 60 -19.33 2.05 -13.37
C MET A 60 -18.05 2.59 -14.01
N PRO A 61 -18.16 3.50 -15.00
CA PRO A 61 -17.01 4.24 -15.50
C PRO A 61 -16.26 4.91 -14.33
N SER A 62 -14.95 4.76 -14.29
CA SER A 62 -14.12 5.23 -13.19
C SER A 62 -12.93 6.04 -13.68
N ASP A 63 -12.58 7.08 -12.91
CA ASP A 63 -11.34 7.84 -13.10
C ASP A 63 -10.15 7.23 -12.35
N TYR A 64 -10.26 5.95 -11.98
CA TYR A 64 -9.26 5.25 -11.20
C TYR A 64 -7.91 5.19 -11.91
N GLN A 65 -6.89 5.84 -11.34
CA GLN A 65 -5.60 6.03 -12.02
C GLN A 65 -4.54 5.00 -11.63
N LYS A 66 -4.79 4.20 -10.59
CA LYS A 66 -3.85 3.17 -10.11
C LYS A 66 -3.92 1.91 -10.97
N ILE A 67 -3.64 2.05 -12.28
CA ILE A 67 -3.84 0.97 -13.27
C ILE A 67 -2.64 0.02 -13.42
N LEU A 68 -1.46 0.38 -12.89
CA LEU A 68 -0.27 -0.45 -13.13
C LEU A 68 -0.41 -1.85 -12.53
N TYR A 69 -0.89 -1.94 -11.29
CA TYR A 69 -1.12 -3.25 -10.67
C TYR A 69 -2.22 -4.06 -11.39
N PRO A 70 -3.41 -3.50 -11.71
CA PRO A 70 -4.36 -4.15 -12.62
C PRO A 70 -3.74 -4.71 -13.89
N LEU A 71 -2.88 -3.94 -14.58
CA LEU A 71 -2.19 -4.42 -15.77
C LEU A 71 -1.23 -5.59 -15.49
N CYS A 72 -0.57 -5.57 -14.34
CA CYS A 72 0.36 -6.65 -13.93
C CYS A 72 -0.36 -7.98 -13.65
N ILE A 73 -1.63 -7.96 -13.25
CA ILE A 73 -2.41 -9.18 -12.96
C ILE A 73 -3.21 -9.70 -14.15
N LEU A 74 -3.31 -8.96 -15.26
CA LEU A 74 -4.04 -9.38 -16.47
C LEU A 74 -3.71 -10.81 -16.94
N PRO A 75 -2.43 -11.27 -16.96
CA PRO A 75 -2.12 -12.62 -17.42
C PRO A 75 -2.84 -13.72 -16.64
N ALA A 76 -3.07 -13.51 -15.33
CA ALA A 76 -3.79 -14.47 -14.50
C ALA A 76 -5.27 -14.56 -14.85
N LEU A 77 -5.88 -13.46 -15.29
CA LEU A 77 -7.31 -13.40 -15.65
C LEU A 77 -7.65 -14.13 -16.96
N LEU A 78 -6.64 -14.56 -17.72
CA LEU A 78 -6.83 -15.44 -18.89
C LEU A 78 -7.18 -16.89 -18.52
N LEU A 79 -7.05 -17.25 -17.24
CA LEU A 79 -7.44 -18.57 -16.73
C LEU A 79 -8.97 -18.69 -16.63
N LYS A 80 -9.48 -19.91 -16.81
CA LYS A 80 -10.91 -20.16 -16.97
C LYS A 80 -11.74 -20.00 -15.69
N THR A 81 -11.16 -20.30 -14.52
CA THR A 81 -11.90 -20.31 -13.25
C THR A 81 -11.37 -19.23 -12.30
N THR A 82 -12.25 -18.62 -11.53
CA THR A 82 -11.88 -17.60 -10.54
C THR A 82 -10.87 -18.13 -9.53
N ALA A 83 -11.00 -19.36 -9.07
CA ALA A 83 -10.04 -19.99 -8.16
C ALA A 83 -8.63 -20.11 -8.77
N ALA A 84 -8.52 -20.47 -10.06
CA ALA A 84 -7.24 -20.50 -10.78
C ALA A 84 -6.67 -19.09 -10.96
N GLN A 85 -7.54 -18.09 -11.25
CA GLN A 85 -7.15 -16.69 -11.36
C GLN A 85 -6.55 -16.18 -10.05
N ILE A 86 -7.25 -16.40 -8.92
CA ILE A 86 -6.79 -16.01 -7.57
C ILE A 86 -5.43 -16.64 -7.26
N THR A 87 -5.28 -17.94 -7.49
CA THR A 87 -4.01 -18.64 -7.28
C THR A 87 -2.89 -18.09 -8.14
N ALA A 88 -3.15 -17.85 -9.43
CA ALA A 88 -2.17 -17.30 -10.36
C ALA A 88 -1.76 -15.87 -10.00
N ILE A 89 -2.69 -15.02 -9.54
CA ILE A 89 -2.37 -13.67 -9.05
C ILE A 89 -1.44 -13.76 -7.84
N GLY A 90 -1.69 -14.67 -6.89
CA GLY A 90 -0.80 -14.90 -5.75
C GLY A 90 0.62 -15.26 -6.17
N TRP A 91 0.79 -16.13 -7.17
CA TRP A 91 2.11 -16.46 -7.74
C TRP A 91 2.76 -15.28 -8.47
N LEU A 92 2.00 -14.49 -9.24
CA LEU A 92 2.52 -13.26 -9.87
C LEU A 92 2.98 -12.26 -8.82
N ASN A 93 2.19 -12.05 -7.76
CA ASN A 93 2.55 -11.19 -6.64
C ASN A 93 3.85 -11.63 -5.98
N ALA A 94 4.03 -12.94 -5.76
CA ALA A 94 5.25 -13.49 -5.19
C ALA A 94 6.47 -13.23 -6.08
N VAL A 95 6.33 -13.37 -7.40
CA VAL A 95 7.39 -13.07 -8.37
C VAL A 95 7.74 -11.58 -8.35
N TYR A 96 6.75 -10.70 -8.37
CA TYR A 96 6.98 -9.26 -8.31
C TYR A 96 7.68 -8.86 -7.01
N MET A 97 7.17 -9.31 -5.86
CA MET A 97 7.78 -9.04 -4.57
C MET A 97 9.21 -9.54 -4.47
N ALA A 98 9.44 -10.81 -4.83
CA ALA A 98 10.78 -11.41 -4.81
C ALA A 98 11.77 -10.64 -5.69
N SER A 99 11.30 -10.00 -6.78
CA SER A 99 12.14 -9.21 -7.69
C SER A 99 12.82 -8.01 -6.99
N ALA A 100 12.36 -7.59 -5.81
CA ALA A 100 12.97 -6.52 -5.01
C ALA A 100 14.44 -6.79 -4.66
N VAL A 101 14.90 -8.05 -4.67
CA VAL A 101 16.31 -8.40 -4.43
C VAL A 101 17.25 -7.84 -5.51
N PHE A 102 16.77 -7.67 -6.75
CA PHE A 102 17.58 -7.13 -7.84
C PHE A 102 17.93 -5.64 -7.64
N PRO A 103 16.95 -4.73 -7.45
CA PRO A 103 17.25 -3.33 -7.16
C PRO A 103 17.99 -3.17 -5.83
N ALA A 104 17.73 -3.98 -4.79
CA ALA A 104 18.50 -3.96 -3.55
C ALA A 104 19.97 -4.30 -3.80
N TYR A 105 20.26 -5.30 -4.63
CA TYR A 105 21.63 -5.63 -5.05
C TYR A 105 22.26 -4.49 -5.86
N ALA A 106 21.54 -3.94 -6.85
CA ALA A 106 22.02 -2.84 -7.68
C ALA A 106 22.34 -1.59 -6.83
N LEU A 107 21.48 -1.27 -5.86
CA LEU A 107 21.66 -0.18 -4.90
C LEU A 107 22.92 -0.39 -4.04
N ALA A 108 23.08 -1.58 -3.44
CA ALA A 108 24.26 -1.93 -2.65
C ALA A 108 25.55 -1.80 -3.45
N ARG A 109 25.54 -2.24 -4.72
CA ARG A 109 26.70 -2.14 -5.60
C ARG A 109 27.00 -0.68 -6.00
N ALA A 110 25.96 0.12 -6.28
CA ALA A 110 26.12 1.55 -6.58
C ALA A 110 26.66 2.32 -5.37
N MET A 111 26.27 1.94 -4.15
CA MET A 111 26.84 2.49 -2.90
C MET A 111 28.27 2.03 -2.63
N GLY A 112 28.84 1.10 -3.40
CA GLY A 112 30.20 0.59 -3.20
C GLY A 112 30.32 -0.38 -2.03
N MET A 113 29.24 -1.02 -1.61
CA MET A 113 29.24 -1.98 -0.49
C MET A 113 30.08 -3.21 -0.79
N ASN A 114 30.80 -3.70 0.21
CA ASN A 114 31.50 -4.97 0.14
C ASN A 114 30.50 -6.15 0.12
N ARG A 115 31.01 -7.36 -0.24
CA ARG A 115 30.19 -8.56 -0.38
C ARG A 115 29.32 -8.85 0.86
N ARG A 116 29.88 -8.74 2.07
CA ARG A 116 29.15 -9.06 3.32
C ARG A 116 27.96 -8.12 3.53
N ARG A 117 28.13 -6.80 3.30
CA ARG A 117 27.05 -5.83 3.42
C ARG A 117 26.01 -6.00 2.32
N THR A 118 26.46 -6.23 1.08
CA THR A 118 25.56 -6.51 -0.03
C THR A 118 24.70 -7.73 0.29
N THR A 119 25.31 -8.84 0.74
CA THR A 119 24.55 -10.05 1.12
C THR A 119 23.58 -9.78 2.27
N PHE A 120 23.99 -9.01 3.28
CA PHE A 120 23.11 -8.67 4.39
C PHE A 120 21.91 -7.81 3.91
N LEU A 121 22.15 -6.73 3.15
CA LEU A 121 21.08 -5.85 2.66
C LEU A 121 20.10 -6.60 1.79
N VAL A 122 20.59 -7.38 0.82
CA VAL A 122 19.74 -8.16 -0.09
C VAL A 122 18.99 -9.26 0.68
N GLY A 123 19.67 -9.93 1.62
CA GLY A 123 19.04 -10.95 2.47
C GLY A 123 17.95 -10.38 3.35
N VAL A 124 18.17 -9.22 4.00
CA VAL A 124 17.11 -8.56 4.79
C VAL A 124 15.96 -8.14 3.88
N THR A 125 16.25 -7.55 2.70
CA THR A 125 15.20 -7.19 1.74
C THR A 125 14.36 -8.40 1.33
N ALA A 126 14.99 -9.55 1.12
CA ALA A 126 14.31 -10.79 0.74
C ALA A 126 13.37 -11.34 1.82
N VAL A 127 13.57 -10.98 3.08
CA VAL A 127 12.76 -11.44 4.23
C VAL A 127 12.07 -10.30 4.97
N LEU A 128 11.95 -9.12 4.36
CA LEU A 128 11.18 -8.03 4.96
C LEU A 128 9.72 -8.47 5.19
N PRO A 129 9.09 -8.07 6.31
CA PRO A 129 7.68 -8.33 6.54
C PRO A 129 6.77 -7.84 5.41
N THR A 130 7.14 -6.76 4.72
CA THR A 130 6.47 -6.26 3.52
C THR A 130 6.27 -7.33 2.43
N MET A 131 7.10 -8.38 2.42
CA MET A 131 6.95 -9.52 1.50
C MET A 131 5.64 -10.30 1.72
N SER A 132 5.03 -10.22 2.91
CA SER A 132 3.74 -10.83 3.20
C SER A 132 2.60 -10.28 2.35
N ALA A 133 2.74 -9.05 1.83
CA ALA A 133 1.78 -8.48 0.90
C ALA A 133 1.61 -9.30 -0.40
N ALA A 134 2.50 -10.26 -0.69
CA ALA A 134 2.31 -11.20 -1.79
C ALA A 134 1.03 -12.04 -1.63
N SER A 135 0.56 -12.27 -0.39
CA SER A 135 -0.68 -13.00 -0.10
C SER A 135 -1.96 -12.18 -0.30
N THR A 136 -1.87 -10.88 -0.59
CA THR A 136 -3.00 -9.99 -0.82
C THR A 136 -2.96 -9.42 -2.24
N PHE A 137 -4.12 -9.02 -2.78
CA PHE A 137 -4.19 -8.42 -4.13
C PHE A 137 -3.96 -6.92 -4.06
N MET A 138 -2.78 -6.56 -3.54
CA MET A 138 -2.43 -5.20 -3.24
C MET A 138 -1.28 -4.70 -4.12
N SER A 139 -1.38 -3.45 -4.54
CA SER A 139 -0.39 -2.81 -5.41
C SER A 139 1.00 -2.66 -4.79
N GLU A 140 1.14 -2.90 -3.47
CA GLU A 140 2.40 -2.97 -2.74
C GLU A 140 3.38 -3.99 -3.34
N THR A 141 2.84 -5.07 -3.91
CA THR A 141 3.63 -6.14 -4.54
C THR A 141 4.49 -5.65 -5.70
N VAL A 142 3.98 -4.69 -6.47
CA VAL A 142 4.69 -4.04 -7.57
C VAL A 142 5.39 -2.77 -7.08
N PHE A 143 4.81 -2.08 -6.10
CA PHE A 143 5.33 -0.83 -5.57
C PHE A 143 6.71 -0.95 -4.91
N LEU A 144 6.95 -2.01 -4.13
CA LEU A 144 8.23 -2.24 -3.45
C LEU A 144 9.41 -2.34 -4.44
N PRO A 145 9.44 -3.27 -5.40
CA PRO A 145 10.57 -3.39 -6.32
C PRO A 145 10.75 -2.15 -7.20
N LEU A 146 9.66 -1.52 -7.67
CA LEU A 146 9.73 -0.31 -8.47
C LEU A 146 10.30 0.87 -7.67
N SER A 147 9.88 1.03 -6.41
CA SER A 147 10.42 2.08 -5.53
C SER A 147 11.92 1.91 -5.28
N LEU A 148 12.39 0.68 -5.11
CA LEU A 148 13.83 0.42 -4.97
C LEU A 148 14.60 0.74 -6.26
N TRP A 149 14.05 0.42 -7.44
CA TRP A 149 14.61 0.87 -8.72
C TRP A 149 14.62 2.37 -8.84
N GLN A 150 13.56 3.06 -8.42
CA GLN A 150 13.49 4.52 -8.42
C GLN A 150 14.63 5.14 -7.60
N VAL A 151 14.85 4.65 -6.38
CA VAL A 151 15.98 5.10 -5.54
C VAL A 151 17.32 4.82 -6.21
N TYR A 152 17.46 3.66 -6.86
CA TYR A 152 18.66 3.33 -7.64
C TYR A 152 18.89 4.33 -8.78
N PHE A 153 17.87 4.69 -9.56
CA PHE A 153 17.99 5.67 -10.65
C PHE A 153 18.40 7.04 -10.12
N PHE A 154 17.83 7.49 -9.01
CA PHE A 154 18.23 8.73 -8.37
C PHE A 154 19.68 8.69 -7.87
N LEU A 155 20.09 7.59 -7.24
CA LEU A 155 21.49 7.41 -6.84
C LEU A 155 22.43 7.45 -8.06
N ARG A 156 22.05 6.81 -9.18
CA ARG A 156 22.84 6.86 -10.40
C ARG A 156 22.92 8.29 -10.95
N ALA A 157 21.84 9.04 -10.92
CA ALA A 157 21.82 10.44 -11.31
C ALA A 157 22.72 11.30 -10.40
N MET A 158 22.73 11.06 -9.08
CA MET A 158 23.60 11.75 -8.13
C MET A 158 25.10 11.47 -8.38
N LEU A 159 25.44 10.25 -8.80
CA LEU A 159 26.80 9.79 -9.02
C LEU A 159 27.33 10.03 -10.44
N ALA A 160 26.45 10.36 -11.38
CA ALA A 160 26.80 10.46 -12.80
C ALA A 160 27.50 11.78 -13.12
N GLU A 161 28.38 11.72 -14.14
CA GLU A 161 28.92 12.90 -14.80
C GLU A 161 27.82 13.80 -15.38
N PRO A 162 28.00 15.11 -15.49
CA PRO A 162 26.94 16.05 -15.85
C PRO A 162 26.15 15.69 -17.10
N LYS A 163 26.80 15.22 -18.16
CA LYS A 163 26.12 14.80 -19.40
C LYS A 163 25.26 13.55 -19.22
N ALA A 164 25.77 12.54 -18.55
CA ALA A 164 25.05 11.30 -18.27
C ALA A 164 23.95 11.49 -17.22
N ARG A 165 24.09 12.47 -16.35
CA ARG A 165 23.12 12.80 -15.27
C ARG A 165 21.75 13.12 -15.82
N VAL A 166 21.68 13.93 -16.90
CA VAL A 166 20.40 14.30 -17.54
C VAL A 166 19.65 13.06 -18.03
N GLY A 167 20.36 12.10 -18.64
CA GLY A 167 19.76 10.83 -19.07
C GLY A 167 19.21 10.00 -17.90
N TRP A 168 19.95 9.93 -16.76
CA TRP A 168 19.45 9.26 -15.57
C TRP A 168 18.25 9.99 -14.94
N CYS A 169 18.21 11.33 -15.00
CA CYS A 169 17.05 12.11 -14.55
C CYS A 169 15.83 11.85 -15.44
N ALA A 170 16.00 11.78 -16.75
CA ALA A 170 14.92 11.45 -17.68
C ALA A 170 14.35 10.03 -17.41
N ALA A 171 15.24 9.04 -17.24
CA ALA A 171 14.84 7.68 -16.86
C ALA A 171 14.10 7.66 -15.51
N ALA A 172 14.60 8.40 -14.51
CA ALA A 172 13.95 8.54 -13.22
C ALA A 172 12.55 9.19 -13.34
N GLY A 173 12.38 10.17 -14.26
CA GLY A 173 11.08 10.80 -14.52
C GLY A 173 10.04 9.83 -15.06
N ALA A 174 10.42 9.02 -16.05
CA ALA A 174 9.56 7.95 -16.58
C ALA A 174 9.18 6.92 -15.50
N PHE A 175 10.16 6.54 -14.69
CA PHE A 175 9.94 5.59 -13.59
C PHE A 175 9.07 6.18 -12.46
N CYS A 176 9.20 7.47 -12.16
CA CYS A 176 8.29 8.17 -11.25
C CYS A 176 6.84 8.11 -11.75
N TYR A 177 6.65 8.21 -13.06
CA TYR A 177 5.31 8.09 -13.61
C TYR A 177 4.75 6.67 -13.50
N LEU A 178 5.56 5.63 -13.73
CA LEU A 178 5.14 4.24 -13.47
C LEU A 178 4.75 4.03 -12.00
N LEU A 179 5.53 4.59 -11.07
CA LEU A 179 5.18 4.54 -9.65
C LEU A 179 3.88 5.29 -9.34
N TYR A 180 3.66 6.45 -9.98
CA TYR A 180 2.42 7.21 -9.86
C TYR A 180 1.21 6.40 -10.33
N LEU A 181 1.32 5.68 -11.47
CA LEU A 181 0.27 4.76 -11.96
C LEU A 181 0.02 3.57 -11.05
N ASN A 182 0.95 3.27 -10.15
CA ASN A 182 0.76 2.24 -9.12
C ASN A 182 0.17 2.83 -7.84
N LYS A 183 0.73 3.96 -7.37
CA LYS A 183 0.28 4.71 -6.19
C LYS A 183 0.61 6.19 -6.34
N GLU A 184 -0.39 7.04 -6.33
CA GLU A 184 -0.25 8.49 -6.50
C GLU A 184 0.63 9.13 -5.42
N VAL A 185 0.64 8.56 -4.21
CA VAL A 185 1.48 9.01 -3.09
C VAL A 185 2.98 9.02 -3.43
N ALA A 186 3.43 8.24 -4.41
CA ALA A 186 4.82 8.17 -4.86
C ALA A 186 5.39 9.52 -5.36
N LEU A 187 4.55 10.54 -5.54
CA LEU A 187 5.00 11.91 -5.83
C LEU A 187 5.96 12.47 -4.78
N TYR A 188 5.99 11.93 -3.55
CA TYR A 188 6.97 12.35 -2.54
C TYR A 188 8.42 12.17 -3.02
N TYR A 189 8.71 11.17 -3.86
CA TYR A 189 10.04 10.99 -4.45
C TYR A 189 10.44 12.15 -5.37
N LEU A 190 9.50 12.62 -6.18
CA LEU A 190 9.73 13.70 -7.12
C LEU A 190 9.99 15.01 -6.38
N ILE A 191 9.18 15.31 -5.37
CA ILE A 191 9.32 16.52 -4.54
C ILE A 191 10.66 16.47 -3.78
N ALA A 192 10.98 15.34 -3.15
CA ALA A 192 12.24 15.16 -2.44
C ALA A 192 13.46 15.36 -3.35
N TRP A 193 13.41 14.86 -4.59
CA TRP A 193 14.48 15.06 -5.56
C TRP A 193 14.71 16.54 -5.86
N VAL A 194 13.64 17.28 -6.20
CA VAL A 194 13.73 18.72 -6.50
C VAL A 194 14.35 19.48 -5.34
N LEU A 195 13.94 19.19 -4.11
CA LEU A 195 14.48 19.82 -2.90
C LEU A 195 15.96 19.48 -2.68
N VAL A 196 16.38 18.24 -2.91
CA VAL A 196 17.81 17.86 -2.82
C VAL A 196 18.63 18.60 -3.87
N ARG A 197 18.12 18.73 -5.11
CA ARG A 197 18.84 19.45 -6.17
C ARG A 197 18.93 20.95 -5.89
N ALA A 198 17.87 21.55 -5.32
CA ALA A 198 17.91 22.94 -4.84
C ALA A 198 18.94 23.11 -3.71
N TRP A 199 19.00 22.15 -2.78
CA TRP A 199 20.01 22.16 -1.70
C TRP A 199 21.44 22.04 -2.27
N VAL A 200 21.69 21.14 -3.24
CA VAL A 200 23.01 20.99 -3.91
C VAL A 200 23.40 22.29 -4.62
N TRP A 201 22.48 22.89 -5.34
CA TRP A 201 22.73 24.20 -5.97
C TRP A 201 23.13 25.25 -4.95
N TRP A 202 22.39 25.37 -3.86
CA TRP A 202 22.65 26.36 -2.81
C TRP A 202 23.93 26.08 -2.01
N HIS A 203 24.08 24.86 -1.52
CA HIS A 203 25.15 24.46 -0.60
C HIS A 203 26.48 24.22 -1.32
N ASP A 204 26.46 23.43 -2.41
CA ASP A 204 27.68 23.03 -3.12
C ASP A 204 28.08 24.03 -4.22
N LYS A 205 27.29 25.08 -4.42
CA LYS A 205 27.47 26.06 -5.51
C LYS A 205 27.52 25.40 -6.89
N ALA A 206 26.73 24.39 -7.10
CA ALA A 206 26.59 23.73 -8.38
C ALA A 206 26.07 24.69 -9.46
N SER A 207 26.35 24.38 -10.73
CA SER A 207 25.85 25.19 -11.83
C SER A 207 24.31 25.13 -11.89
N TRP A 208 23.64 26.27 -11.73
CA TRP A 208 22.18 26.36 -11.81
C TRP A 208 21.62 25.82 -13.13
N ARG A 209 22.38 25.99 -14.24
CA ARG A 209 21.98 25.48 -15.57
C ARG A 209 21.97 23.95 -15.60
N ALA A 210 22.97 23.32 -14.97
CA ALA A 210 23.02 21.86 -14.90
C ALA A 210 21.89 21.30 -14.00
N GLU A 211 21.60 21.97 -12.88
CA GLU A 211 20.50 21.57 -12.00
C GLU A 211 19.12 21.77 -12.65
N LEU A 212 18.96 22.90 -13.36
CA LEU A 212 17.74 23.15 -14.14
C LEU A 212 17.54 22.11 -15.22
N ALA A 213 18.59 21.74 -15.99
CA ALA A 213 18.51 20.70 -17.02
C ALA A 213 18.13 19.33 -16.44
N CYS A 214 18.67 18.95 -15.26
CA CYS A 214 18.32 17.73 -14.57
C CYS A 214 16.84 17.70 -14.14
N ASN A 215 16.38 18.79 -13.51
CA ASN A 215 14.99 18.89 -13.05
C ASN A 215 14.03 18.99 -14.26
N ALA A 216 14.39 19.72 -15.31
CA ALA A 216 13.59 19.81 -16.54
C ALA A 216 13.48 18.45 -17.25
N ALA A 217 14.56 17.65 -17.28
CA ALA A 217 14.51 16.30 -17.84
C ALA A 217 13.59 15.38 -17.03
N LEU A 218 13.71 15.38 -15.72
CA LEU A 218 12.90 14.56 -14.83
C LEU A 218 11.42 14.96 -14.89
N LEU A 219 11.12 16.24 -14.62
CA LEU A 219 9.76 16.75 -14.58
C LEU A 219 9.11 16.76 -15.97
N GLY A 220 9.89 17.08 -17.02
CA GLY A 220 9.40 17.10 -18.39
C GLY A 220 8.98 15.71 -18.86
N ILE A 221 9.79 14.67 -18.63
CA ILE A 221 9.40 13.30 -18.97
C ILE A 221 8.22 12.82 -18.15
N PHE A 222 8.22 13.07 -16.84
CA PHE A 222 7.05 12.76 -15.99
C PHE A 222 5.78 13.42 -16.54
N LEU A 223 5.83 14.72 -16.84
CA LEU A 223 4.70 15.49 -17.36
C LEU A 223 4.24 15.01 -18.75
N VAL A 224 5.18 14.70 -19.64
CA VAL A 224 4.84 14.13 -20.96
C VAL A 224 4.10 12.80 -20.80
N CYS A 225 4.60 11.88 -19.97
CA CYS A 225 3.93 10.62 -19.69
C CYS A 225 2.55 10.83 -19.06
N PHE A 226 2.44 11.76 -18.10
CA PHE A 226 1.19 12.12 -17.45
C PHE A 226 0.16 12.67 -18.45
N LEU A 227 0.53 13.64 -19.27
CA LEU A 227 -0.37 14.25 -20.26
C LEU A 227 -0.79 13.26 -21.35
N LEU A 228 0.14 12.42 -21.83
CA LEU A 228 -0.19 11.37 -22.79
C LEU A 228 -1.22 10.38 -22.22
N ALA A 229 -1.02 9.93 -20.98
CA ALA A 229 -1.96 9.01 -20.36
C ALA A 229 -3.33 9.69 -20.10
N LYS A 230 -3.35 10.96 -19.69
CA LYS A 230 -4.61 11.73 -19.55
C LYS A 230 -5.34 11.90 -20.88
N ALA A 231 -4.61 12.05 -21.97
CA ALA A 231 -5.22 12.17 -23.30
C ALA A 231 -5.72 10.84 -23.87
N THR A 232 -5.15 9.70 -23.45
CA THR A 232 -5.42 8.40 -24.08
C THR A 232 -6.14 7.40 -23.19
N LEU A 233 -5.82 7.35 -21.90
CA LEU A 233 -6.30 6.32 -20.97
C LEU A 233 -7.35 6.84 -19.98
N PHE A 234 -7.24 8.10 -19.55
CA PHE A 234 -8.06 8.66 -18.51
C PHE A 234 -9.03 9.72 -19.03
N ARG A 235 -10.23 9.77 -18.44
CA ARG A 235 -11.22 10.80 -18.73
C ARG A 235 -11.03 11.97 -17.75
N GLY A 236 -10.21 12.96 -18.13
CA GLY A 236 -10.03 14.18 -17.33
C GLY A 236 -8.86 14.13 -16.34
N LEU A 237 -8.76 15.17 -15.50
CA LEU A 237 -7.66 15.40 -14.56
C LEU A 237 -7.93 14.92 -13.13
N GLY A 238 -9.01 14.17 -12.90
CA GLY A 238 -9.37 13.62 -11.60
C GLY A 238 -8.28 12.79 -10.94
N ASN A 239 -8.45 12.44 -9.69
CA ASN A 239 -7.59 11.50 -8.95
C ASN A 239 -8.41 10.30 -8.46
N SER A 240 -7.71 9.22 -8.08
CA SER A 240 -8.35 7.97 -7.64
C SER A 240 -9.16 8.09 -6.34
N TYR A 241 -8.98 9.15 -5.58
CA TYR A 241 -9.61 9.31 -4.26
C TYR A 241 -10.84 10.22 -4.28
N ASN A 242 -11.15 10.91 -5.40
CA ASN A 242 -12.24 11.90 -5.51
C ASN A 242 -12.25 12.95 -4.38
N GLN A 243 -11.14 13.19 -3.74
CA GLN A 243 -10.99 14.13 -2.64
C GLN A 243 -10.80 15.54 -3.20
N THR A 244 -11.88 16.19 -3.57
CA THR A 244 -11.86 17.53 -4.21
C THR A 244 -11.95 18.69 -3.21
N GLY A 245 -12.16 18.41 -1.92
CA GLY A 245 -12.36 19.44 -0.90
C GLY A 245 -11.10 19.85 -0.15
N TRP A 246 -10.98 21.13 0.18
CA TRP A 246 -10.06 21.62 1.18
C TRP A 246 -10.37 20.98 2.54
N LEU A 247 -9.36 20.92 3.42
CA LEU A 247 -9.56 20.47 4.79
C LEU A 247 -10.55 21.40 5.52
N THR A 248 -11.42 20.82 6.33
CA THR A 248 -12.30 21.59 7.24
C THR A 248 -11.47 22.24 8.35
N ALA A 249 -12.06 23.21 9.06
CA ALA A 249 -11.38 23.86 10.18
C ALA A 249 -10.96 22.87 11.27
N GLU A 250 -11.77 21.82 11.51
CA GLU A 250 -11.44 20.75 12.47
C GLU A 250 -10.29 19.89 12.00
N GLN A 251 -10.28 19.50 10.72
CA GLN A 251 -9.20 18.77 10.10
C GLN A 251 -7.88 19.55 10.15
N TRP A 252 -7.91 20.87 9.90
CA TRP A 252 -6.73 21.74 10.04
C TRP A 252 -6.19 21.76 11.48
N ARG A 253 -7.08 21.79 12.49
CA ARG A 253 -6.68 21.73 13.91
C ARG A 253 -6.09 20.38 14.30
N PHE A 254 -6.58 19.30 13.70
CA PHE A 254 -6.13 17.94 13.96
C PHE A 254 -4.81 17.59 13.23
N LEU A 255 -4.52 18.23 12.10
CA LEU A 255 -3.36 17.94 11.24
C LEU A 255 -2.00 17.94 11.98
N PRO A 256 -1.67 18.91 12.87
CA PRO A 256 -0.40 18.86 13.58
C PRO A 256 -0.25 17.63 14.48
N PHE A 257 -1.33 17.20 15.12
CA PHE A 257 -1.34 16.00 15.94
C PHE A 257 -1.18 14.74 15.07
N ALA A 258 -1.91 14.63 13.96
CA ALA A 258 -1.79 13.54 13.00
C ALA A 258 -0.35 13.45 12.45
N LEU A 259 0.25 14.57 12.05
CA LEU A 259 1.63 14.63 11.58
C LEU A 259 2.63 14.08 12.59
N VAL A 260 2.50 14.47 13.86
CA VAL A 260 3.39 13.99 14.92
C VAL A 260 3.20 12.50 15.16
N CYS A 261 1.96 12.02 15.22
CA CYS A 261 1.66 10.60 15.38
C CYS A 261 2.23 9.79 14.20
N ASP A 262 1.92 10.16 12.97
CA ASP A 262 2.39 9.47 11.76
C ASP A 262 3.92 9.46 11.68
N ALA A 263 4.59 10.57 12.05
CA ALA A 263 6.06 10.64 12.10
C ALA A 263 6.66 9.71 13.16
N LEU A 264 6.09 9.67 14.36
CA LEU A 264 6.57 8.82 15.45
C LEU A 264 6.43 7.34 15.11
N PHE A 265 5.29 6.95 14.53
CA PHE A 265 5.05 5.58 14.10
C PHE A 265 5.86 5.22 12.84
N ALA A 266 6.05 6.13 11.89
CA ALA A 266 6.92 5.90 10.75
C ALA A 266 8.36 5.61 11.21
N VAL A 267 8.88 6.39 12.17
CA VAL A 267 10.21 6.13 12.77
C VAL A 267 10.24 4.76 13.45
N LEU A 268 9.18 4.34 14.15
CA LEU A 268 9.07 3.02 14.76
C LEU A 268 9.03 1.91 13.72
N ALA A 269 8.20 2.05 12.68
CA ALA A 269 8.08 1.11 11.57
C ALA A 269 9.43 0.88 10.86
N PHE A 270 10.24 1.93 10.74
CA PHE A 270 11.59 1.86 10.19
C PHE A 270 12.66 1.46 11.23
N TRP A 271 12.24 0.81 12.33
CA TRP A 271 13.13 0.29 13.39
C TRP A 271 14.00 1.36 14.03
N VAL A 272 13.53 2.60 14.06
CA VAL A 272 14.10 3.81 14.65
C VAL A 272 15.48 4.20 14.09
N PHE A 273 16.51 3.35 14.22
CA PHE A 273 17.89 3.68 13.89
C PHE A 273 18.19 3.85 12.40
N PRO A 274 17.54 3.15 11.47
CA PRO A 274 17.62 3.46 10.04
C PRO A 274 17.20 4.88 9.66
N VAL A 275 16.40 5.53 10.51
CA VAL A 275 16.03 6.95 10.35
C VAL A 275 16.99 7.88 11.13
N LEU A 276 17.23 7.60 12.42
CA LEU A 276 18.00 8.49 13.29
C LEU A 276 19.49 8.56 12.96
N LEU A 277 20.10 7.45 12.51
CA LEU A 277 21.53 7.45 12.17
C LEU A 277 21.84 8.28 10.91
N PRO A 278 21.12 8.14 9.78
CA PRO A 278 21.27 9.05 8.64
C PRO A 278 21.03 10.51 9.01
N LEU A 279 20.03 10.80 9.85
CA LEU A 279 19.75 12.16 10.33
C LEU A 279 20.94 12.76 11.11
N CYS A 280 21.57 11.97 12.00
CA CYS A 280 22.81 12.38 12.67
C CYS A 280 23.96 12.61 11.69
N GLY A 281 23.99 11.88 10.57
CA GLY A 281 24.99 11.99 9.52
C GLY A 281 24.94 13.32 8.77
N LEU A 282 23.77 13.94 8.66
CA LEU A 282 23.55 15.23 8.02
C LEU A 282 24.06 16.43 8.85
N HIS A 283 24.43 16.23 10.12
CA HIS A 283 24.99 17.30 10.93
C HIS A 283 26.34 17.76 10.35
N ARG A 284 26.40 18.99 9.85
CA ARG A 284 27.55 19.60 9.18
C ARG A 284 28.04 18.83 7.94
N PRO A 285 27.23 18.74 6.90
CA PRO A 285 27.68 18.16 5.64
C PRO A 285 28.85 18.99 5.08
N ARG A 286 29.90 18.33 4.64
CA ARG A 286 31.04 19.00 4.00
C ARG A 286 30.67 19.30 2.55
N ARG A 287 31.03 20.52 2.11
CA ARG A 287 30.88 20.94 0.71
C ARG A 287 31.63 19.99 -0.22
N GLY A 288 30.99 19.54 -1.31
CA GLY A 288 31.59 18.60 -2.27
C GLY A 288 31.81 17.19 -1.73
N SER A 289 31.14 16.81 -0.61
CA SER A 289 31.21 15.44 -0.08
C SER A 289 30.54 14.42 -1.02
N ASP A 290 30.92 13.15 -0.88
CA ASP A 290 30.34 12.05 -1.67
C ASP A 290 28.80 12.07 -1.57
N ALA A 291 28.14 12.04 -2.73
CA ALA A 291 26.67 12.05 -2.84
C ALA A 291 26.00 10.90 -2.08
N ARG A 292 26.69 9.75 -1.93
CA ARG A 292 26.22 8.60 -1.14
C ARG A 292 26.04 8.95 0.34
N ARG A 293 26.83 9.89 0.86
CA ARG A 293 26.89 10.23 2.29
C ARG A 293 26.13 11.49 2.66
N THR A 294 25.75 12.30 1.66
CA THR A 294 25.03 13.55 1.91
C THR A 294 23.73 13.64 1.12
N GLN A 295 23.79 13.52 -0.20
CA GLN A 295 22.61 13.69 -1.05
C GLN A 295 21.61 12.54 -0.89
N LEU A 296 22.08 11.28 -0.87
CA LEU A 296 21.19 10.11 -0.72
C LEU A 296 20.49 10.08 0.64
N PRO A 297 21.19 10.22 1.80
CA PRO A 297 20.52 10.31 3.09
C PRO A 297 19.51 11.45 3.17
N LEU A 298 19.86 12.63 2.66
CA LEU A 298 18.97 13.80 2.62
C LEU A 298 17.72 13.48 1.77
N PHE A 299 17.91 12.88 0.59
CA PHE A 299 16.81 12.47 -0.28
C PHE A 299 15.85 11.49 0.40
N LEU A 300 16.37 10.46 1.05
CA LEU A 300 15.55 9.45 1.73
C LEU A 300 14.79 10.02 2.92
N LEU A 301 15.43 10.89 3.72
CA LEU A 301 14.79 11.53 4.86
C LEU A 301 13.73 12.55 4.41
N LEU A 302 13.98 13.31 3.34
CA LEU A 302 12.98 14.19 2.74
C LEU A 302 11.83 13.36 2.14
N SER A 303 12.11 12.27 1.44
CA SER A 303 11.07 11.38 0.92
C SER A 303 10.19 10.84 2.06
N LEU A 304 10.79 10.43 3.17
CA LEU A 304 10.05 9.97 4.35
C LEU A 304 9.20 11.09 4.95
N GLY A 305 9.78 12.28 5.20
CA GLY A 305 9.08 13.40 5.81
C GLY A 305 7.94 13.93 4.93
N ILE A 306 8.16 14.07 3.62
CA ILE A 306 7.11 14.49 2.67
C ILE A 306 6.03 13.42 2.57
N GLY A 307 6.43 12.14 2.51
CA GLY A 307 5.49 11.03 2.48
C GLY A 307 4.59 11.00 3.72
N VAL A 308 5.15 11.18 4.91
CA VAL A 308 4.39 11.33 6.17
C VAL A 308 3.43 12.52 6.08
N ALA A 309 3.89 13.68 5.57
CA ALA A 309 3.04 14.86 5.44
C ALA A 309 1.88 14.64 4.46
N VAL A 310 2.15 13.97 3.34
CA VAL A 310 1.10 13.61 2.35
C VAL A 310 0.08 12.65 2.96
N ILE A 311 0.53 11.63 3.70
CA ILE A 311 -0.36 10.67 4.35
C ILE A 311 -1.22 11.37 5.41
N ALA A 312 -0.61 12.17 6.28
CA ALA A 312 -1.34 12.92 7.30
C ALA A 312 -2.42 13.82 6.68
N TRP A 313 -2.06 14.56 5.62
CA TRP A 313 -2.96 15.46 4.91
C TRP A 313 -4.10 14.73 4.17
N SER A 314 -3.77 13.69 3.38
CA SER A 314 -4.71 13.09 2.44
C SER A 314 -5.53 11.95 3.04
N ILE A 315 -5.03 11.29 4.09
CA ILE A 315 -5.65 10.09 4.66
C ILE A 315 -5.96 10.32 6.14
N THR A 316 -4.95 10.47 7.00
CA THR A 316 -5.13 10.42 8.46
C THR A 316 -6.13 11.45 8.99
N VAL A 317 -6.05 12.72 8.54
CA VAL A 317 -6.99 13.76 9.00
C VAL A 317 -8.41 13.57 8.47
N ARG A 318 -8.60 12.78 7.43
CA ARG A 318 -9.91 12.56 6.80
C ARG A 318 -10.60 11.32 7.36
N GLU A 319 -9.84 10.27 7.63
CA GLU A 319 -10.37 8.98 8.10
C GLU A 319 -10.44 8.90 9.63
N ASP A 320 -9.50 9.54 10.34
CA ASP A 320 -9.32 9.37 11.78
C ASP A 320 -9.49 10.66 12.59
N LEU A 321 -10.23 11.63 12.06
CA LEU A 321 -10.47 12.92 12.72
C LEU A 321 -10.94 12.73 14.17
N GLY A 322 -10.19 13.33 15.13
CA GLY A 322 -10.50 13.25 16.56
C GLY A 322 -10.03 11.96 17.25
N SER A 323 -9.47 11.01 16.54
CA SER A 323 -8.93 9.78 17.15
C SER A 323 -7.73 10.10 18.04
N PRO A 324 -7.66 9.56 19.29
CA PRO A 324 -6.49 9.70 20.16
C PRO A 324 -5.28 8.90 19.66
N SER A 325 -5.50 7.96 18.75
CA SER A 325 -4.47 7.16 18.07
C SER A 325 -4.90 6.93 16.63
N PRO A 326 -4.51 7.83 15.70
CA PRO A 326 -4.85 7.70 14.31
C PRO A 326 -4.29 6.39 13.72
N ARG A 327 -5.01 5.84 12.76
CA ARG A 327 -4.61 4.64 12.03
C ARG A 327 -3.34 4.92 11.23
N GLN A 328 -2.40 3.98 11.27
CA GLN A 328 -1.09 4.18 10.67
C GLN A 328 -1.06 3.69 9.22
N HIS A 329 -0.92 4.61 8.27
CA HIS A 329 -0.84 4.32 6.84
C HIS A 329 0.59 4.30 6.31
N THR A 330 1.58 3.97 7.17
CA THR A 330 3.01 3.99 6.81
C THR A 330 3.41 2.91 5.79
N ARG A 331 2.52 1.96 5.45
CA ARG A 331 2.74 0.94 4.41
C ARG A 331 3.19 1.53 3.06
N TYR A 332 2.75 2.72 2.73
CA TYR A 332 3.16 3.42 1.50
C TYR A 332 4.62 3.91 1.51
N LEU A 333 5.25 3.92 2.67
CA LEU A 333 6.63 4.35 2.89
C LEU A 333 7.59 3.16 3.09
N GLU A 334 7.08 1.96 3.33
CA GLU A 334 7.88 0.76 3.61
C GLU A 334 9.04 0.50 2.63
N PRO A 335 8.93 0.81 1.31
CA PRO A 335 10.04 0.66 0.39
C PRO A 335 11.29 1.49 0.76
N LEU A 336 11.14 2.54 1.57
CA LEU A 336 12.28 3.35 2.02
C LEU A 336 13.16 2.64 3.05
N LEU A 337 12.69 1.55 3.69
CA LEU A 337 13.46 0.86 4.72
C LEU A 337 14.76 0.25 4.16
N THR A 338 14.72 -0.43 3.01
CA THR A 338 15.92 -1.00 2.39
C THR A 338 17.01 0.04 2.09
N PRO A 339 16.74 1.17 1.40
CA PRO A 339 17.76 2.18 1.17
C PRO A 339 18.20 2.91 2.45
N LEU A 340 17.32 3.11 3.44
CA LEU A 340 17.69 3.66 4.75
C LEU A 340 18.63 2.70 5.52
N LEU A 341 18.38 1.38 5.45
CA LEU A 341 19.29 0.38 5.98
C LEU A 341 20.65 0.42 5.26
N ALA A 342 20.67 0.62 3.95
CA ALA A 342 21.90 0.74 3.18
C ALA A 342 22.75 1.93 3.68
N VAL A 343 22.15 3.10 3.85
CA VAL A 343 22.82 4.29 4.39
C VAL A 343 23.26 4.07 5.84
N THR A 344 22.43 3.42 6.64
CA THR A 344 22.74 3.09 8.05
C THR A 344 23.96 2.17 8.15
N LEU A 345 24.06 1.14 7.32
CA LEU A 345 25.20 0.24 7.28
C LEU A 345 26.49 0.96 6.90
N ASP A 346 26.43 1.94 6.01
CA ASP A 346 27.59 2.77 5.66
C ASP A 346 27.99 3.69 6.82
N THR A 347 27.02 4.29 7.50
CA THR A 347 27.23 5.17 8.66
C THR A 347 27.83 4.41 9.86
N LEU A 348 27.43 3.15 10.10
CA LEU A 348 27.94 2.30 11.21
C LEU A 348 29.39 1.84 11.00
N ASP A 349 29.94 1.98 9.79
CA ASP A 349 31.37 1.71 9.54
C ASP A 349 32.29 2.81 10.02
N GLU A 350 31.76 4.02 10.07
CA GLU A 350 32.49 5.15 10.60
C GLU A 350 32.38 5.15 12.14
N LYS A 351 33.51 5.41 12.83
CA LYS A 351 33.45 5.69 14.26
C LYS A 351 32.64 6.96 14.46
N LEU A 352 31.45 6.82 15.05
CA LEU A 352 30.63 7.96 15.39
C LEU A 352 31.42 8.95 16.28
N THR A 353 31.53 10.18 15.85
CA THR A 353 32.16 11.24 16.63
C THR A 353 31.39 11.47 17.94
N LYS A 354 32.04 12.03 18.95
CA LYS A 354 31.41 12.37 20.24
C LYS A 354 30.12 13.21 20.04
N THR A 355 30.17 14.16 19.09
CA THR A 355 29.03 15.03 18.76
C THR A 355 27.89 14.20 18.15
N ARG A 356 28.16 13.34 17.15
CA ARG A 356 27.14 12.49 16.52
C ARG A 356 26.49 11.53 17.53
N ARG A 357 27.26 10.97 18.48
CA ARG A 357 26.72 10.14 19.57
C ARG A 357 25.76 10.93 20.48
N ARG A 358 26.12 12.19 20.82
CA ARG A 358 25.25 13.06 21.63
C ARG A 358 23.95 13.40 20.89
N ILE A 359 24.04 13.73 19.60
CA ILE A 359 22.88 14.02 18.77
C ILE A 359 21.98 12.78 18.69
N LEU A 360 22.55 11.59 18.43
CA LEU A 360 21.79 10.34 18.38
C LEU A 360 21.08 10.07 19.71
N ALA A 361 21.79 10.23 20.83
CA ALA A 361 21.18 10.07 22.15
C ALA A 361 20.03 11.06 22.39
N ALA A 362 20.23 12.33 22.05
CA ALA A 362 19.19 13.37 22.19
C ALA A 362 17.97 13.05 21.32
N LEU A 363 18.17 12.66 20.05
CA LEU A 363 17.09 12.28 19.15
C LEU A 363 16.34 11.02 19.64
N THR A 364 17.08 10.02 20.14
CA THR A 364 16.47 8.80 20.68
C THR A 364 15.61 9.11 21.91
N ILE A 365 16.12 9.94 22.82
CA ILE A 365 15.37 10.36 24.02
C ILE A 365 14.16 11.19 23.61
N ALA A 366 14.33 12.19 22.74
CA ALA A 366 13.23 13.03 22.26
C ALA A 366 12.13 12.19 21.60
N TRP A 367 12.50 11.26 20.71
CA TRP A 367 11.55 10.36 20.10
C TRP A 367 10.81 9.51 21.17
N GLY A 368 11.53 8.91 22.11
CA GLY A 368 10.93 8.08 23.15
C GLY A 368 9.97 8.85 24.06
N VAL A 369 10.34 10.07 24.48
CA VAL A 369 9.47 10.94 25.28
C VAL A 369 8.21 11.33 24.50
N LEU A 370 8.36 11.78 23.26
CA LEU A 370 7.24 12.16 22.42
C LEU A 370 6.33 10.95 22.13
N PHE A 371 6.91 9.79 21.83
CA PHE A 371 6.15 8.56 21.59
C PHE A 371 5.28 8.19 22.79
N VAL A 372 5.84 8.22 24.00
CA VAL A 372 5.09 7.93 25.23
C VAL A 372 4.03 9.00 25.52
N ALA A 373 4.33 10.28 25.28
CA ALA A 373 3.44 11.38 25.60
C ALA A 373 2.27 11.52 24.61
N VAL A 374 2.53 11.34 23.31
CA VAL A 374 1.58 11.64 22.23
C VAL A 374 0.74 10.41 21.86
N CYS A 375 1.37 9.26 21.69
CA CYS A 375 0.66 8.05 21.28
C CYS A 375 -0.07 7.42 22.47
N ARG A 376 -1.27 7.90 22.76
CA ARG A 376 -2.06 7.50 23.96
C ARG A 376 -2.65 6.09 23.85
N ALA A 377 -3.01 5.65 22.66
CA ALA A 377 -3.50 4.30 22.42
C ALA A 377 -2.48 3.49 21.61
N ILE A 378 -2.27 2.24 21.98
CA ILE A 378 -1.41 1.29 21.27
C ILE A 378 -2.33 0.24 20.64
N GLY A 379 -1.95 -0.24 19.47
CA GLY A 379 -2.65 -1.34 18.82
C GLY A 379 -3.83 -0.94 17.95
N ALA A 380 -4.36 0.27 18.06
CA ALA A 380 -5.38 0.73 17.13
C ALA A 380 -4.70 1.16 15.83
N GLY A 381 -4.79 0.33 14.78
CA GLY A 381 -4.46 0.72 13.42
C GLY A 381 -3.05 0.39 12.90
N ALA A 382 -2.27 -0.46 13.58
CA ALA A 382 -1.07 -1.03 12.96
C ALA A 382 -1.40 -2.10 11.90
N GLY A 383 -2.64 -2.55 11.84
CA GLY A 383 -3.10 -3.66 11.01
C GLY A 383 -2.77 -3.59 9.51
N ASP A 384 -2.59 -2.39 8.96
CA ASP A 384 -2.23 -2.20 7.54
C ASP A 384 -0.72 -2.10 7.30
N ASN A 385 0.09 -2.13 8.35
CA ASN A 385 1.54 -1.97 8.25
C ASN A 385 2.25 -3.27 8.56
N THR A 386 2.83 -3.89 7.54
CA THR A 386 3.56 -5.14 7.73
C THR A 386 4.75 -4.99 8.68
N LEU A 387 5.42 -3.83 8.64
CA LEU A 387 6.58 -3.54 9.51
C LEU A 387 6.20 -3.26 10.98
N LEU A 388 4.92 -3.01 11.28
CA LEU A 388 4.41 -2.78 12.64
C LEU A 388 3.63 -3.97 13.21
N GLN A 389 3.47 -5.05 12.48
CA GLN A 389 2.73 -6.24 12.94
C GLN A 389 3.31 -6.88 14.21
N TRP A 390 4.63 -6.74 14.44
CA TRP A 390 5.25 -7.16 15.69
C TRP A 390 4.65 -6.43 16.91
N PHE A 391 4.31 -5.17 16.70
CA PHE A 391 3.78 -4.31 17.75
C PHE A 391 2.38 -4.76 18.16
N ASP A 392 1.49 -4.99 17.20
CA ASP A 392 0.15 -5.51 17.46
C ASP A 392 0.20 -6.94 18.02
N PHE A 393 1.09 -7.79 17.47
CA PHE A 393 1.26 -9.16 17.95
C PHE A 393 1.63 -9.22 19.43
N VAL A 394 2.56 -8.37 19.87
CA VAL A 394 2.99 -8.34 21.27
C VAL A 394 1.93 -7.66 22.13
N ALA A 395 1.33 -6.55 21.70
CA ALA A 395 0.29 -5.86 22.42
C ALA A 395 -0.90 -6.79 22.74
N ASP A 396 -1.39 -7.52 21.75
CA ASP A 396 -2.50 -8.46 21.93
C ASP A 396 -2.18 -9.64 22.86
N ARG A 397 -0.94 -10.14 22.85
CA ARG A 397 -0.52 -11.21 23.76
C ARG A 397 -0.42 -10.74 25.20
N THR A 398 -0.08 -9.48 25.41
CA THR A 398 0.07 -8.89 26.74
C THR A 398 -1.25 -8.39 27.32
N ASP A 399 -2.23 -8.07 26.50
CA ASP A 399 -3.58 -7.69 26.92
C ASP A 399 -4.31 -8.82 27.70
N ARG A 400 -3.85 -10.05 27.52
CA ARG A 400 -4.35 -11.23 28.26
C ARG A 400 -3.76 -11.40 29.66
N LEU A 401 -2.84 -10.54 30.07
CA LEU A 401 -2.23 -10.57 31.39
C LEU A 401 -3.06 -9.67 32.37
N PRO A 402 -3.85 -10.22 33.29
CA PRO A 402 -4.81 -9.44 34.10
C PRO A 402 -4.18 -8.63 35.22
N VAL A 403 -2.88 -8.39 35.20
CA VAL A 403 -2.13 -7.79 36.29
C VAL A 403 -2.36 -6.29 36.45
N LEU A 404 -2.68 -5.60 35.33
CA LEU A 404 -2.94 -4.16 35.30
C LEU A 404 -4.17 -3.90 34.45
N GLY A 405 -4.99 -2.91 34.81
CA GLY A 405 -6.10 -2.48 33.96
C GLY A 405 -5.59 -2.04 32.56
N GLN A 406 -6.42 -2.23 31.54
CA GLN A 406 -6.05 -2.06 30.13
C GLN A 406 -5.32 -0.74 29.82
N GLY A 407 -5.77 0.39 30.38
CA GLY A 407 -5.13 1.70 30.17
C GLY A 407 -3.74 1.81 30.80
N ALA A 408 -3.55 1.26 32.01
CA ALA A 408 -2.25 1.26 32.69
C ALA A 408 -1.24 0.36 31.98
N TRP A 409 -1.70 -0.79 31.46
CA TRP A 409 -0.86 -1.71 30.70
C TRP A 409 -0.33 -1.08 29.41
N LEU A 410 -1.18 -0.38 28.68
CA LEU A 410 -0.79 0.32 27.45
C LEU A 410 0.26 1.41 27.70
N ALA A 411 0.18 2.12 28.85
CA ALA A 411 1.21 3.10 29.24
C ALA A 411 2.55 2.43 29.55
N VAL A 412 2.53 1.31 30.28
CA VAL A 412 3.73 0.51 30.58
C VAL A 412 4.37 0.00 29.29
N TRP A 413 3.57 -0.52 28.36
CA TRP A 413 4.07 -1.04 27.09
C TRP A 413 4.80 0.02 26.27
N ARG A 414 4.26 1.24 26.15
CA ARG A 414 4.93 2.36 25.49
C ARG A 414 6.27 2.70 26.13
N ALA A 415 6.31 2.73 27.46
CA ALA A 415 7.56 2.97 28.20
C ALA A 415 8.59 1.84 27.96
N VAL A 416 8.15 0.58 27.92
CA VAL A 416 9.01 -0.57 27.61
C VAL A 416 9.62 -0.45 26.23
N ILE A 417 8.84 -0.05 25.21
CA ILE A 417 9.35 0.19 23.85
C ILE A 417 10.38 1.33 23.86
N ALA A 418 10.07 2.46 24.48
CA ALA A 418 11.00 3.61 24.54
C ALA A 418 12.32 3.24 25.23
N VAL A 419 12.27 2.50 26.34
CA VAL A 419 13.45 1.98 27.05
C VAL A 419 14.20 0.97 26.17
N GLY A 420 13.50 0.02 25.54
CA GLY A 420 14.09 -0.96 24.63
C GLY A 420 14.84 -0.32 23.48
N VAL A 421 14.28 0.72 22.88
CA VAL A 421 14.93 1.52 21.83
C VAL A 421 16.16 2.25 22.38
N ALA A 422 16.09 2.83 23.57
CA ALA A 422 17.24 3.49 24.19
C ALA A 422 18.38 2.49 24.48
N VAL A 423 18.07 1.31 25.02
CA VAL A 423 19.03 0.22 25.22
C VAL A 423 19.64 -0.23 23.90
N LEU A 424 18.83 -0.43 22.87
CA LEU A 424 19.32 -0.80 21.54
C LEU A 424 20.26 0.29 20.98
N GLY A 425 19.95 1.57 21.19
CA GLY A 425 20.83 2.70 20.80
C GLY A 425 22.19 2.65 21.49
N VAL A 426 22.22 2.37 22.79
CA VAL A 426 23.46 2.20 23.56
C VAL A 426 24.27 1.02 23.02
N LEU A 427 23.64 -0.11 22.75
CA LEU A 427 24.27 -1.30 22.19
C LEU A 427 24.84 -1.05 20.79
N LEU A 428 24.11 -0.33 19.93
CA LEU A 428 24.57 0.05 18.59
C LEU A 428 25.84 0.91 18.64
N VAL A 429 25.93 1.80 19.61
CA VAL A 429 27.08 2.72 19.77
C VAL A 429 28.28 2.05 20.43
N ARG A 430 28.05 1.16 21.41
CA ARG A 430 29.11 0.53 22.23
C ARG A 430 29.67 -0.75 21.65
N HIS A 431 28.80 -1.58 21.07
CA HIS A 431 29.15 -2.92 20.62
C HIS A 431 28.90 -3.03 19.11
N ARG A 432 29.77 -3.74 18.41
CA ARG A 432 29.67 -4.13 16.98
C ARG A 432 28.28 -3.84 16.38
N GLY A 433 27.93 -2.57 16.20
CA GLY A 433 26.56 -2.07 15.93
C GLY A 433 25.83 -2.80 14.81
N ARG A 434 26.56 -3.31 13.80
CA ARG A 434 25.97 -4.13 12.73
C ARG A 434 25.39 -5.46 13.20
N ARG A 435 26.02 -6.13 14.16
CA ARG A 435 25.51 -7.41 14.69
C ARG A 435 24.25 -7.16 15.52
N VAL A 436 24.24 -6.06 16.28
CA VAL A 436 23.09 -5.64 17.06
C VAL A 436 21.92 -5.29 16.12
N LEU A 437 22.19 -4.51 15.07
CA LEU A 437 21.16 -4.18 14.07
C LEU A 437 20.63 -5.41 13.35
N ALA A 438 21.52 -6.36 12.98
CA ALA A 438 21.11 -7.59 12.33
C ALA A 438 20.24 -8.47 13.24
N GLY A 439 20.63 -8.59 14.51
CA GLY A 439 19.83 -9.34 15.50
C GLY A 439 18.47 -8.71 15.74
N ALA A 440 18.42 -7.38 15.89
CA ALA A 440 17.14 -6.64 16.06
C ALA A 440 16.26 -6.79 14.81
N ALA A 441 16.81 -6.64 13.60
CA ALA A 441 16.08 -6.82 12.37
C ALA A 441 15.49 -8.23 12.25
N LEU A 442 16.28 -9.27 12.58
CA LEU A 442 15.80 -10.65 12.54
C LEU A 442 14.64 -10.87 13.52
N VAL A 443 14.78 -10.41 14.77
CA VAL A 443 13.73 -10.56 15.79
C VAL A 443 12.46 -9.84 15.35
N LEU A 444 12.57 -8.60 14.88
CA LEU A 444 11.43 -7.82 14.41
C LEU A 444 10.75 -8.47 13.21
N CYS A 445 11.51 -8.98 12.23
CA CYS A 445 10.94 -9.72 11.10
C CYS A 445 10.16 -10.96 11.57
N VAL A 446 10.73 -11.77 12.47
CA VAL A 446 10.05 -12.97 13.00
C VAL A 446 8.75 -12.60 13.70
N LEU A 447 8.76 -11.56 14.54
CA LEU A 447 7.56 -11.09 15.25
C LEU A 447 6.51 -10.51 14.30
N CYS A 448 6.92 -9.80 13.24
CA CYS A 448 6.01 -9.31 12.20
C CYS A 448 5.34 -10.48 11.47
N TYR A 449 6.11 -11.49 11.03
CA TYR A 449 5.53 -12.66 10.37
C TYR A 449 4.59 -13.44 11.29
N ALA A 450 4.89 -13.52 12.58
CA ALA A 450 3.97 -14.12 13.55
C ALA A 450 2.66 -13.32 13.68
N GLY A 451 2.74 -11.99 13.62
CA GLY A 451 1.57 -11.11 13.59
C GLY A 451 0.75 -11.28 12.30
N GLU A 452 1.42 -11.26 11.14
CA GLU A 452 0.78 -11.46 9.84
C GLU A 452 0.12 -12.85 9.72
N TRP A 453 0.78 -13.90 10.15
CA TRP A 453 0.21 -15.25 10.19
C TRP A 453 -1.11 -15.28 10.97
N ARG A 454 -1.17 -14.60 12.11
CA ARG A 454 -2.37 -14.54 12.94
C ARG A 454 -3.49 -13.78 12.25
N ILE A 455 -3.19 -12.62 11.66
CA ILE A 455 -4.19 -11.81 10.94
C ILE A 455 -4.72 -12.58 9.75
N ASN A 456 -3.83 -13.14 8.94
CA ASN A 456 -4.19 -13.91 7.76
C ASN A 456 -5.07 -15.12 8.14
N ARG A 457 -4.70 -15.86 9.18
CA ARG A 457 -5.50 -16.98 9.65
C ARG A 457 -6.93 -16.53 9.99
N TRP A 458 -7.08 -15.46 10.76
CA TRP A 458 -8.41 -14.94 11.11
C TRP A 458 -9.15 -14.42 9.88
N THR A 459 -8.44 -13.76 8.96
CA THR A 459 -9.02 -13.17 7.76
C THR A 459 -9.52 -14.23 6.77
N TYR A 460 -8.84 -15.37 6.65
CA TYR A 460 -9.12 -16.41 5.66
C TYR A 460 -9.92 -17.62 6.20
N GLU A 461 -9.93 -17.89 7.49
CA GLU A 461 -10.71 -18.99 8.05
C GLU A 461 -12.23 -18.73 8.09
N VAL A 462 -12.63 -17.45 8.09
CA VAL A 462 -14.04 -17.06 8.24
C VAL A 462 -14.88 -17.21 6.96
N PRO A 463 -14.37 -17.02 5.73
CA PRO A 463 -15.18 -16.96 4.52
C PRO A 463 -15.19 -18.21 3.63
N ALA A 464 -14.53 -19.31 4.00
CA ALA A 464 -14.42 -20.49 3.14
C ALA A 464 -15.78 -21.03 2.64
N GLY A 465 -16.82 -20.93 3.46
CA GLY A 465 -18.16 -21.32 3.07
C GLY A 465 -18.81 -20.35 2.07
N THR A 466 -18.61 -19.05 2.24
CA THR A 466 -19.21 -18.02 1.37
C THR A 466 -18.61 -18.04 -0.03
N ALA A 467 -17.30 -18.27 -0.16
CA ALA A 467 -16.65 -18.36 -1.46
C ALA A 467 -17.11 -19.59 -2.26
N GLN A 468 -17.30 -20.73 -1.60
CA GLN A 468 -17.85 -21.92 -2.25
C GLN A 468 -19.29 -21.68 -2.74
N GLN A 469 -20.11 -21.03 -1.93
CA GLN A 469 -21.48 -20.66 -2.28
C GLN A 469 -21.51 -19.62 -3.40
N ALA A 470 -20.63 -18.61 -3.39
CA ALA A 470 -20.52 -17.63 -4.45
C ALA A 470 -20.04 -18.24 -5.77
N SER A 471 -19.15 -19.25 -5.73
CA SER A 471 -18.76 -20.00 -6.92
C SER A 471 -19.93 -20.82 -7.48
N ALA A 472 -20.71 -21.48 -6.64
CA ALA A 472 -21.92 -22.20 -7.06
C ALA A 472 -22.97 -21.26 -7.68
N LEU A 473 -23.13 -20.06 -7.09
CA LEU A 473 -23.98 -19.02 -7.68
C LEU A 473 -23.47 -18.58 -9.05
N ASN A 474 -22.15 -18.38 -9.20
CA ASN A 474 -21.57 -18.04 -10.51
C ASN A 474 -21.92 -19.08 -11.58
N ASP A 475 -21.82 -20.36 -11.25
CA ASP A 475 -22.15 -21.43 -12.17
C ASP A 475 -23.64 -21.38 -12.55
N ALA A 476 -24.52 -21.14 -11.59
CA ALA A 476 -25.96 -20.99 -11.83
C ALA A 476 -26.28 -19.73 -12.67
N LEU A 477 -25.59 -18.61 -12.43
CA LEU A 477 -25.78 -17.36 -13.17
C LEU A 477 -25.18 -17.42 -14.59
N ALA A 478 -24.19 -18.27 -14.84
CA ALA A 478 -23.53 -18.38 -16.14
C ALA A 478 -24.50 -18.85 -17.25
N GLU A 479 -25.55 -19.60 -16.90
CA GLU A 479 -26.58 -20.10 -17.82
C GLU A 479 -27.73 -19.11 -18.06
N LEU A 480 -27.75 -17.99 -17.30
CA LEU A 480 -28.84 -17.01 -17.41
C LEU A 480 -28.50 -15.95 -18.45
N ASP A 481 -29.49 -15.52 -19.21
CA ASP A 481 -29.40 -14.35 -20.07
C ASP A 481 -29.91 -13.11 -19.35
N GLY A 482 -29.42 -11.92 -19.76
CA GLY A 482 -29.87 -10.63 -19.24
C GLY A 482 -29.00 -10.03 -18.17
N ARG A 483 -29.45 -8.90 -17.61
CA ARG A 483 -28.72 -8.10 -16.62
C ARG A 483 -29.13 -8.47 -15.20
N ILE A 484 -28.17 -8.43 -14.29
CA ILE A 484 -28.39 -8.77 -12.88
C ILE A 484 -28.19 -7.50 -12.04
N LEU A 485 -29.23 -7.13 -11.29
CA LEU A 485 -29.15 -6.14 -10.22
C LEU A 485 -28.86 -6.85 -8.90
N PHE A 486 -27.76 -6.50 -8.26
CA PHE A 486 -27.39 -7.00 -6.94
C PHE A 486 -27.65 -5.95 -5.87
N ILE A 487 -28.47 -6.31 -4.87
CA ILE A 487 -28.87 -5.42 -3.77
C ILE A 487 -28.35 -6.03 -2.46
N PRO A 488 -27.13 -5.69 -2.03
CA PRO A 488 -26.60 -6.05 -0.72
C PRO A 488 -27.30 -5.28 0.39
N TYR A 489 -27.32 -5.83 1.61
CA TYR A 489 -27.87 -5.21 2.81
C TYR A 489 -26.90 -5.22 3.96
N GLY A 490 -26.67 -4.06 4.56
CA GLY A 490 -26.03 -3.89 5.87
C GLY A 490 -24.61 -4.41 6.02
N VAL A 491 -24.29 -4.86 7.23
CA VAL A 491 -22.95 -5.16 7.77
C VAL A 491 -22.17 -6.27 7.04
N ARG A 492 -22.78 -6.93 6.06
CA ARG A 492 -22.16 -8.03 5.29
C ARG A 492 -21.37 -7.57 4.06
N GLN A 493 -20.77 -6.39 4.11
CA GLN A 493 -19.97 -5.85 3.00
C GLN A 493 -18.92 -6.85 2.45
N ARG A 494 -18.34 -7.67 3.33
CA ARG A 494 -17.39 -8.71 2.95
C ARG A 494 -18.02 -9.80 2.09
N ASP A 495 -19.20 -10.28 2.45
CA ASP A 495 -19.91 -11.32 1.71
C ASP A 495 -20.29 -10.81 0.32
N SER A 496 -20.74 -9.55 0.24
CA SER A 496 -21.04 -8.88 -1.03
C SER A 496 -19.80 -8.81 -1.92
N GLN A 497 -18.64 -8.41 -1.37
CA GLN A 497 -17.38 -8.35 -2.11
C GLN A 497 -16.92 -9.73 -2.59
N LEU A 498 -17.14 -10.80 -1.81
CA LEU A 498 -16.85 -12.16 -2.24
C LEU A 498 -17.75 -12.59 -3.41
N ILE A 499 -19.05 -12.27 -3.36
CA ILE A 499 -19.98 -12.54 -4.46
C ILE A 499 -19.51 -11.82 -5.72
N GLU A 500 -19.23 -10.52 -5.66
CA GLU A 500 -18.68 -9.75 -6.79
C GLU A 500 -17.39 -10.37 -7.36
N THR A 501 -16.53 -10.91 -6.50
CA THR A 501 -15.28 -11.54 -6.92
C THR A 501 -15.49 -12.82 -7.71
N TYR A 502 -16.41 -13.66 -7.25
CA TYR A 502 -16.63 -14.99 -7.83
C TYR A 502 -17.65 -15.01 -8.96
N VAL A 503 -18.53 -14.01 -9.04
CA VAL A 503 -19.46 -13.89 -10.16
C VAL A 503 -18.75 -13.28 -11.37
N ALA A 504 -18.54 -14.09 -12.40
CA ALA A 504 -17.82 -13.67 -13.61
C ALA A 504 -18.67 -12.79 -14.54
N ARG A 505 -19.97 -12.70 -14.31
CA ARG A 505 -20.89 -11.84 -15.07
C ARG A 505 -20.84 -10.40 -14.59
N ASP A 506 -21.30 -9.51 -15.46
CA ASP A 506 -21.56 -8.13 -15.11
C ASP A 506 -22.79 -8.06 -14.19
N VAL A 507 -22.57 -7.65 -12.95
CA VAL A 507 -23.62 -7.31 -12.00
C VAL A 507 -23.61 -5.83 -11.73
N TYR A 508 -24.80 -5.26 -11.62
CA TYR A 508 -25.01 -3.86 -11.24
C TYR A 508 -25.37 -3.84 -9.77
N ILE A 509 -24.57 -3.13 -8.97
CA ILE A 509 -24.73 -3.13 -7.51
C ILE A 509 -25.37 -1.85 -7.07
N VAL A 510 -26.40 -1.97 -6.24
CA VAL A 510 -27.10 -0.84 -5.64
C VAL A 510 -27.32 -1.14 -4.16
N GLU A 511 -26.70 -0.36 -3.29
CA GLU A 511 -26.85 -0.54 -1.84
C GLU A 511 -28.19 0.01 -1.36
N TYR A 512 -28.98 -0.82 -0.67
CA TYR A 512 -30.33 -0.46 -0.20
C TYR A 512 -30.29 0.78 0.72
N GLU A 513 -29.36 0.84 1.65
CA GLU A 513 -29.22 1.97 2.57
C GLU A 513 -28.85 3.27 1.84
N THR A 514 -28.05 3.18 0.79
CA THR A 514 -27.70 4.34 -0.06
C THR A 514 -28.91 4.83 -0.82
N LEU A 515 -29.77 3.93 -1.32
CA LEU A 515 -31.04 4.29 -1.96
C LEU A 515 -31.99 5.01 -1.00
N LEU A 516 -32.10 4.53 0.25
CA LEU A 516 -32.92 5.17 1.28
C LEU A 516 -32.40 6.58 1.61
N GLN A 517 -31.10 6.71 1.84
CA GLN A 517 -30.48 8.00 2.20
C GLN A 517 -30.54 9.03 1.09
N SER A 518 -30.49 8.61 -0.17
CA SER A 518 -30.59 9.49 -1.34
C SER A 518 -32.01 9.94 -1.66
N GLY A 519 -33.02 9.33 -1.02
CA GLY A 519 -34.44 9.54 -1.35
C GLY A 519 -34.87 8.86 -2.66
N ALA A 520 -34.03 8.05 -3.28
CA ALA A 520 -34.37 7.36 -4.52
C ALA A 520 -35.50 6.31 -4.36
N LEU A 521 -35.84 5.95 -3.11
CA LEU A 521 -36.91 5.02 -2.75
C LEU A 521 -38.10 5.75 -2.06
N ALA A 522 -38.29 7.05 -2.28
CA ALA A 522 -39.37 7.81 -1.62
C ALA A 522 -40.76 7.18 -1.83
N ASP A 523 -40.99 6.58 -3.01
CA ASP A 523 -42.23 5.89 -3.37
C ASP A 523 -42.13 4.35 -3.29
N GLY A 524 -41.04 3.81 -2.70
CA GLY A 524 -40.80 2.40 -2.64
C GLY A 524 -40.48 1.73 -3.99
N VAL A 525 -40.20 2.52 -5.03
CA VAL A 525 -39.88 2.00 -6.38
C VAL A 525 -38.51 2.51 -6.82
N LEU A 526 -37.64 1.60 -7.20
CA LEU A 526 -36.40 1.92 -7.91
C LEU A 526 -36.70 1.84 -9.41
N ASP A 527 -36.70 2.96 -10.10
CA ASP A 527 -36.84 3.04 -11.55
C ASP A 527 -35.44 3.00 -12.18
N LEU A 528 -35.14 1.92 -12.89
CA LEU A 528 -33.84 1.68 -13.52
C LEU A 528 -33.63 2.55 -14.78
N THR A 529 -34.70 3.13 -15.33
CA THR A 529 -34.60 4.08 -16.45
C THR A 529 -34.29 5.50 -15.99
N ALA A 530 -34.52 5.78 -14.69
CA ALA A 530 -34.08 7.00 -14.04
C ALA A 530 -32.63 6.87 -13.59
N GLU A 531 -32.04 7.96 -13.07
CA GLU A 531 -30.70 7.91 -12.52
C GLU A 531 -30.65 6.99 -11.29
N ALA A 532 -30.16 5.75 -11.48
CA ALA A 532 -29.89 4.86 -10.39
C ALA A 532 -28.63 5.30 -9.62
N VAL A 533 -28.69 5.27 -8.27
CA VAL A 533 -27.57 5.66 -7.41
C VAL A 533 -26.57 4.51 -7.35
N GLY A 534 -25.32 4.81 -7.70
CA GLY A 534 -24.23 3.83 -7.63
C GLY A 534 -23.84 3.46 -6.19
N PRO A 535 -23.19 2.31 -5.98
CA PRO A 535 -23.05 1.64 -4.68
C PRO A 535 -22.18 2.36 -3.64
N GLU A 536 -21.17 3.10 -4.04
CA GLU A 536 -20.21 3.68 -3.07
C GLU A 536 -20.20 5.21 -3.10
N TYR A 537 -20.86 5.84 -4.05
CA TYR A 537 -20.73 7.27 -4.28
C TYR A 537 -22.10 7.88 -4.53
N PRO A 538 -22.68 8.55 -3.53
CA PRO A 538 -23.91 9.30 -3.72
C PRO A 538 -23.78 10.26 -4.91
N GLY A 539 -24.78 10.27 -5.80
CA GLY A 539 -24.80 11.11 -7.01
C GLY A 539 -24.07 10.55 -8.24
N ARG A 540 -23.55 9.33 -8.21
CA ARG A 540 -23.10 8.59 -9.41
C ARG A 540 -24.12 7.54 -9.77
N ALA A 541 -24.64 7.61 -10.99
CA ALA A 541 -25.57 6.66 -11.54
C ALA A 541 -24.91 5.76 -12.57
N TYR A 542 -25.44 4.56 -12.76
CA TYR A 542 -25.13 3.74 -13.92
C TYR A 542 -25.71 4.42 -15.17
N THR A 543 -24.87 4.63 -16.18
CA THR A 543 -25.30 5.26 -17.44
C THR A 543 -25.86 4.28 -18.45
N ASP A 544 -25.73 2.99 -18.19
CA ASP A 544 -26.06 1.87 -19.08
C ASP A 544 -27.00 0.83 -18.41
N LEU A 545 -27.49 1.09 -17.20
CA LEU A 545 -28.50 0.29 -16.53
C LEU A 545 -29.87 0.90 -16.80
N ASP A 546 -30.60 0.33 -17.73
CA ASP A 546 -31.94 0.71 -18.11
C ASP A 546 -32.98 -0.39 -17.85
N ALA A 547 -32.50 -1.61 -17.54
CA ALA A 547 -33.31 -2.76 -17.19
C ALA A 547 -32.49 -3.79 -16.42
N ALA A 548 -33.13 -4.59 -15.57
CA ALA A 548 -32.56 -5.75 -14.90
C ALA A 548 -33.53 -6.95 -15.02
N ASP A 549 -33.07 -8.01 -15.65
CA ASP A 549 -33.85 -9.22 -15.83
C ASP A 549 -33.86 -10.08 -14.55
N TRP A 550 -32.84 -9.89 -13.73
CA TRP A 550 -32.65 -10.63 -12.49
C TRP A 550 -32.32 -9.68 -11.34
N VAL A 551 -32.82 -10.00 -10.15
CA VAL A 551 -32.52 -9.31 -8.89
C VAL A 551 -31.94 -10.31 -7.90
N LEU A 552 -30.68 -10.10 -7.50
CA LEU A 552 -30.04 -10.82 -6.40
C LEU A 552 -30.14 -9.92 -5.16
N ALA A 553 -31.00 -10.26 -4.24
CA ALA A 553 -31.24 -9.47 -3.03
C ALA A 553 -30.73 -10.19 -1.79
N ALA A 554 -30.15 -9.45 -0.85
CA ALA A 554 -29.82 -9.96 0.46
C ALA A 554 -31.06 -10.14 1.34
N ASP A 555 -31.05 -11.14 2.23
CA ASP A 555 -32.05 -11.28 3.28
C ASP A 555 -32.09 -10.00 4.13
N GLY A 556 -33.27 -9.47 4.36
CA GLY A 556 -33.48 -8.21 5.08
C GLY A 556 -33.65 -6.99 4.17
N VAL A 557 -33.35 -7.09 2.87
CA VAL A 557 -33.81 -6.10 1.90
C VAL A 557 -35.31 -6.33 1.67
N PRO A 558 -36.17 -5.37 1.97
CA PRO A 558 -37.62 -5.56 1.88
C PRO A 558 -38.10 -5.43 0.42
N VAL A 559 -37.64 -6.32 -0.47
CA VAL A 559 -38.16 -6.34 -1.86
C VAL A 559 -39.61 -6.80 -1.89
N ASP A 560 -40.43 -6.09 -2.67
CA ASP A 560 -41.80 -6.52 -2.94
C ASP A 560 -41.80 -7.66 -3.98
N THR A 561 -42.15 -8.84 -3.53
CA THR A 561 -42.18 -10.05 -4.37
C THR A 561 -43.36 -10.14 -5.33
N SER A 562 -44.26 -9.15 -5.37
CA SER A 562 -45.42 -9.16 -6.28
C SER A 562 -45.03 -9.11 -7.77
N ALA A 563 -43.88 -8.50 -8.08
CA ALA A 563 -43.30 -8.41 -9.42
C ALA A 563 -42.01 -9.24 -9.58
N LEU A 564 -41.73 -10.14 -8.65
CA LEU A 564 -40.50 -10.97 -8.61
C LEU A 564 -40.87 -12.46 -8.49
N GLU A 565 -40.27 -13.28 -9.32
CA GLU A 565 -40.42 -14.74 -9.27
C GLU A 565 -39.10 -15.34 -8.71
N LYS A 566 -39.19 -16.07 -7.60
CA LYS A 566 -38.00 -16.67 -6.99
C LYS A 566 -37.43 -17.73 -7.93
N ALA A 567 -36.17 -17.60 -8.28
CA ALA A 567 -35.44 -18.57 -9.08
C ALA A 567 -35.01 -19.80 -8.25
N ASP A 568 -35.05 -20.96 -8.86
CA ASP A 568 -34.49 -22.19 -8.27
C ASP A 568 -32.99 -22.26 -8.54
N ALA A 569 -32.24 -21.41 -7.88
CA ALA A 569 -30.78 -21.30 -8.02
C ALA A 569 -30.09 -21.41 -6.66
N ALA A 570 -28.95 -22.09 -6.62
CA ALA A 570 -28.10 -22.17 -5.42
C ALA A 570 -27.50 -20.81 -5.11
N CYS A 571 -28.10 -20.08 -4.16
CA CYS A 571 -27.58 -18.81 -3.69
C CYS A 571 -26.72 -18.97 -2.42
N PRO A 572 -25.75 -18.08 -2.17
CA PRO A 572 -25.10 -17.98 -0.87
C PRO A 572 -26.11 -17.78 0.24
N ALA A 573 -25.82 -18.31 1.43
CA ALA A 573 -26.70 -18.12 2.59
C ALA A 573 -26.92 -16.62 2.86
N GLY A 574 -28.18 -16.22 3.00
CA GLY A 574 -28.56 -14.82 3.19
C GLY A 574 -28.79 -14.04 1.90
N TYR A 575 -28.88 -14.70 0.74
CA TYR A 575 -29.22 -14.09 -0.55
C TYR A 575 -30.26 -14.91 -1.31
N VAL A 576 -31.12 -14.22 -2.06
CA VAL A 576 -32.13 -14.82 -2.91
C VAL A 576 -32.08 -14.22 -4.30
N LEU A 577 -32.09 -15.07 -5.32
CA LEU A 577 -32.20 -14.68 -6.72
C LEU A 577 -33.65 -14.69 -7.15
N TYR A 578 -34.05 -13.60 -7.79
CA TYR A 578 -35.38 -13.44 -8.37
C TYR A 578 -35.28 -13.14 -9.86
N ARG A 579 -36.19 -13.67 -10.64
CA ARG A 579 -36.50 -13.19 -11.98
C ARG A 579 -37.34 -11.91 -11.85
N ASN A 580 -36.95 -10.85 -12.51
CA ASN A 580 -37.70 -9.59 -12.50
C ASN A 580 -38.75 -9.58 -13.61
N LEU A 581 -40.01 -9.52 -13.25
CA LEU A 581 -41.12 -9.49 -14.21
C LEU A 581 -41.37 -8.10 -14.77
N ASP A 582 -40.95 -7.06 -14.05
CA ASP A 582 -40.93 -5.63 -14.50
C ASP A 582 -39.47 -5.20 -14.65
N THR A 583 -38.87 -5.50 -15.78
CA THR A 583 -37.43 -5.35 -15.99
C THR A 583 -36.93 -3.92 -15.79
N GLN A 584 -37.77 -2.91 -15.85
CA GLN A 584 -37.41 -1.51 -15.68
C GLN A 584 -37.54 -1.02 -14.24
N ARG A 585 -38.20 -1.79 -13.35
CA ARG A 585 -38.47 -1.36 -11.98
C ARG A 585 -38.25 -2.46 -10.97
N VAL A 586 -37.77 -2.08 -9.80
CA VAL A 586 -37.74 -2.96 -8.62
C VAL A 586 -38.51 -2.28 -7.49
N ARG A 587 -39.48 -3.00 -6.92
CA ARG A 587 -40.32 -2.50 -5.83
C ARG A 587 -39.83 -2.97 -4.48
N PHE A 588 -39.97 -2.12 -3.49
CA PHE A 588 -39.63 -2.40 -2.10
C PHE A 588 -40.87 -2.24 -1.24
N ALA A 589 -41.06 -3.10 -0.28
CA ALA A 589 -42.12 -2.94 0.71
C ALA A 589 -41.80 -1.70 1.56
N VAL A 590 -42.60 -0.64 1.42
CA VAL A 590 -42.50 0.56 2.25
C VAL A 590 -43.06 0.20 3.62
N SER A 591 -42.21 0.24 4.66
CA SER A 591 -42.63 0.00 6.06
C SER A 591 -43.25 1.27 6.64
#